data_79f4869c3e93fb09035828dfba3f116a
#
_entry.id   79f4869c3e93fb09035828dfba3f116a
#
_cell.length_a   1.000
_cell.length_b   1.000
_cell.length_c   1.000
_cell.angle_alpha   90.00
_cell.angle_beta   90.00
_cell.angle_gamma   90.00
#
_symmetry.space_group_name_H-M   'P 1'
#
loop_
_entity.id
_entity.type
_entity.pdbx_description
1 polymer ?
#
loop_
_entity_poly.entity_id
_entity_poly.type
_entity_poly.pdbx_seq_one_letter_code
_entity_poly.pdbx_strand_id
1 'polypeptide(L)'
;MNRRKHKKLSRRLVDAALVGEPARVRAALRAGAPAETADPAGSTPLYLASVNGDTDIVRVLLAAGARPDTESGIGSEGTPLCGAACWGHTETVRALLEYGADPNLREDHGTGRAPLDWASNGPHQETADLLVAAGARPRD
;
A
#
# COMPACT_ATOMS: atom_id res chain seq x y z
N MET A 1 2.81 24.64 9.59
CA MET A 1 4.03 23.81 9.73
C MET A 1 5.06 24.28 8.70
N ASN A 2 6.31 24.47 9.09
CA ASN A 2 7.32 24.89 8.13
C ASN A 2 7.82 23.68 7.30
N ARG A 3 8.47 24.00 6.16
CA ARG A 3 8.93 22.99 5.19
C ARG A 3 9.90 21.96 5.79
N ARG A 4 10.82 22.41 6.65
CA ARG A 4 11.81 21.52 7.30
C ARG A 4 11.14 20.51 8.20
N LYS A 5 10.22 20.96 9.05
CA LYS A 5 9.48 20.11 9.98
C LYS A 5 8.61 19.13 9.23
N HIS A 6 7.94 19.57 8.18
CA HIS A 6 7.13 18.72 7.31
C HIS A 6 7.97 17.61 6.67
N LYS A 7 9.12 17.97 6.09
CA LYS A 7 10.04 17.01 5.46
C LYS A 7 10.58 15.97 6.47
N LYS A 8 10.92 16.42 7.67
CA LYS A 8 11.42 15.55 8.73
C LYS A 8 10.35 14.55 9.18
N LEU A 9 9.11 15.01 9.35
CA LEU A 9 7.99 14.15 9.75
C LEU A 9 7.64 13.15 8.65
N SER A 10 7.68 13.59 7.38
CA SER A 10 7.46 12.70 6.24
C SER A 10 8.48 11.56 6.21
N ARG A 11 9.75 11.89 6.41
CA ARG A 11 10.82 10.88 6.47
C ARG A 11 10.58 9.90 7.62
N ARG A 12 10.22 10.39 8.80
CA ARG A 12 9.93 9.53 9.95
C ARG A 12 8.80 8.55 9.66
N LEU A 13 7.75 9.02 8.98
CA LEU A 13 6.62 8.17 8.64
C LEU A 13 7.03 7.07 7.65
N VAL A 14 7.75 7.42 6.59
CA VAL A 14 8.22 6.45 5.61
C VAL A 14 9.14 5.42 6.26
N ASP A 15 10.10 5.87 7.06
CA ASP A 15 11.04 4.98 7.75
C ASP A 15 10.31 4.02 8.72
N ALA A 16 9.33 4.53 9.46
CA ALA A 16 8.55 3.72 10.40
C ALA A 16 7.73 2.65 9.67
N ALA A 17 7.15 2.99 8.52
CA ALA A 17 6.41 2.03 7.70
C ALA A 17 7.34 0.98 7.11
N LEU A 18 8.52 1.39 6.64
CA LEU A 18 9.52 0.48 6.08
C LEU A 18 10.01 -0.54 7.11
N VAL A 19 10.30 -0.07 8.33
CA VAL A 19 10.80 -0.91 9.42
C VAL A 19 9.69 -1.76 10.05
N GLY A 20 8.44 -1.32 9.92
CA GLY A 20 7.31 -2.07 10.46
C GLY A 20 7.04 -1.79 11.95
N GLU A 21 7.16 -0.54 12.38
CA GLU A 21 6.93 -0.15 13.77
C GLU A 21 5.63 0.67 13.90
N PRO A 22 4.50 0.04 14.26
CA PRO A 22 3.21 0.74 14.33
C PRO A 22 3.19 1.95 15.26
N ALA A 23 3.86 1.87 16.41
CA ALA A 23 3.90 2.97 17.38
C ALA A 23 4.56 4.21 16.78
N ARG A 24 5.62 4.03 16.00
CA ARG A 24 6.31 5.13 15.31
C ARG A 24 5.45 5.72 14.20
N VAL A 25 4.73 4.87 13.47
CA VAL A 25 3.79 5.34 12.45
C VAL A 25 2.73 6.24 13.09
N ARG A 26 2.11 5.77 14.17
CA ARG A 26 1.11 6.56 14.89
C ARG A 26 1.67 7.87 15.43
N ALA A 27 2.89 7.84 15.99
CA ALA A 27 3.54 9.04 16.52
C ALA A 27 3.78 10.08 15.41
N ALA A 28 4.29 9.66 14.26
CA ALA A 28 4.54 10.56 13.13
C ALA A 28 3.24 11.18 12.62
N LEU A 29 2.17 10.39 12.50
CA LEU A 29 0.86 10.88 12.07
C LEU A 29 0.29 11.88 13.07
N ARG A 30 0.38 11.60 14.38
CA ARG A 30 -0.08 12.53 15.42
C ARG A 30 0.71 13.83 15.42
N ALA A 31 1.98 13.78 15.05
CA ALA A 31 2.81 14.97 14.94
C ALA A 31 2.53 15.79 13.68
N GLY A 32 1.71 15.28 12.78
CA GLY A 32 1.28 16.00 11.58
C GLY A 32 1.88 15.51 10.27
N ALA A 33 2.54 14.35 10.24
CA ALA A 33 3.03 13.79 8.98
C ALA A 33 1.85 13.48 8.06
N PRO A 34 1.87 13.91 6.78
CA PRO A 34 0.82 13.53 5.84
C PRO A 34 0.87 12.04 5.53
N ALA A 35 -0.30 11.37 5.59
CA ALA A 35 -0.37 9.94 5.34
C ALA A 35 0.03 9.56 3.90
N GLU A 36 -0.11 10.48 2.95
CA GLU A 36 0.24 10.30 1.53
C GLU A 36 1.66 10.74 1.19
N THR A 37 2.49 11.00 2.19
CA THR A 37 3.87 11.43 1.93
C THR A 37 4.66 10.36 1.18
N ALA A 38 5.65 10.79 0.41
CA ALA A 38 6.56 9.87 -0.28
C ALA A 38 8.00 10.28 0.01
N ASP A 39 8.91 9.33 -0.04
CA ASP A 39 10.34 9.63 0.07
C ASP A 39 10.88 10.15 -1.29
N PRO A 40 12.17 10.54 -1.37
CA PRO A 40 12.73 11.04 -2.63
C PRO A 40 12.66 10.05 -3.80
N ALA A 41 12.55 8.76 -3.53
CA ALA A 41 12.37 7.73 -4.56
C ALA A 41 10.89 7.55 -4.95
N GLY A 42 9.98 8.30 -4.32
CA GLY A 42 8.56 8.20 -4.59
C GLY A 42 7.84 7.09 -3.83
N SER A 43 8.53 6.42 -2.90
CA SER A 43 7.91 5.33 -2.13
C SER A 43 6.96 5.87 -1.07
N THR A 44 5.74 5.32 -1.03
CA THR A 44 4.73 5.72 -0.06
C THR A 44 4.72 4.78 1.15
N PRO A 45 4.35 5.29 2.34
CA PRO A 45 4.24 4.43 3.52
C PRO A 45 3.26 3.27 3.31
N LEU A 46 2.14 3.53 2.63
CA LEU A 46 1.12 2.50 2.42
C LEU A 46 1.64 1.35 1.56
N TYR A 47 2.38 1.65 0.49
CA TYR A 47 2.96 0.61 -0.35
C TYR A 47 3.97 -0.23 0.44
N LEU A 48 4.87 0.41 1.18
CA LEU A 48 5.90 -0.28 1.96
C LEU A 48 5.27 -1.22 3.00
N ALA A 49 4.26 -0.73 3.73
CA ALA A 49 3.54 -1.55 4.70
C ALA A 49 2.78 -2.70 4.02
N SER A 50 2.23 -2.46 2.83
CA SER A 50 1.47 -3.47 2.08
C SER A 50 2.37 -4.59 1.59
N VAL A 51 3.54 -4.27 1.05
CA VAL A 51 4.53 -5.26 0.61
C VAL A 51 5.02 -6.09 1.78
N ASN A 52 5.18 -5.49 2.95
CA ASN A 52 5.63 -6.18 4.16
C ASN A 52 4.52 -7.00 4.83
N GLY A 53 3.27 -6.80 4.45
CA GLY A 53 2.15 -7.46 5.09
C GLY A 53 1.84 -6.94 6.49
N ASP A 54 2.22 -5.70 6.78
CA ASP A 54 1.98 -5.06 8.08
C ASP A 54 0.56 -4.50 8.12
N THR A 55 -0.42 -5.38 8.28
CA THR A 55 -1.84 -5.04 8.18
C THR A 55 -2.24 -3.94 9.16
N ASP A 56 -1.72 -3.96 10.40
CA ASP A 56 -2.02 -2.92 11.39
C ASP A 56 -1.59 -1.54 10.90
N ILE A 57 -0.39 -1.44 10.33
CA ILE A 57 0.12 -0.18 9.77
C ILE A 57 -0.72 0.24 8.57
N VAL A 58 -1.07 -0.70 7.70
CA VAL A 58 -1.93 -0.44 6.55
C VAL A 58 -3.25 0.19 7.02
N ARG A 59 -3.90 -0.39 8.03
CA ARG A 59 -5.15 0.13 8.57
C ARG A 59 -4.99 1.52 9.20
N VAL A 60 -3.89 1.74 9.92
CA VAL A 60 -3.61 3.05 10.53
C VAL A 60 -3.44 4.13 9.45
N LEU A 61 -2.70 3.82 8.40
CA LEU A 61 -2.47 4.75 7.29
C LEU A 61 -3.76 5.07 6.54
N LEU A 62 -4.55 4.04 6.23
CA LEU A 62 -5.83 4.21 5.54
C LEU A 62 -6.80 5.05 6.38
N ALA A 63 -6.87 4.79 7.68
CA ALA A 63 -7.71 5.57 8.59
C ALA A 63 -7.26 7.03 8.68
N ALA A 64 -5.97 7.30 8.46
CA ALA A 64 -5.41 8.65 8.47
C ALA A 64 -5.56 9.36 7.12
N GLY A 65 -6.19 8.73 6.13
CA GLY A 65 -6.49 9.36 4.85
C GLY A 65 -5.59 8.95 3.69
N ALA A 66 -4.70 7.98 3.88
CA ALA A 66 -3.92 7.46 2.75
C ALA A 66 -4.86 6.86 1.70
N ARG A 67 -4.61 7.17 0.44
CA ARG A 67 -5.42 6.65 -0.66
C ARG A 67 -4.98 5.23 -0.99
N PRO A 68 -5.91 4.27 -1.04
CA PRO A 68 -5.54 2.86 -1.27
C PRO A 68 -4.96 2.60 -2.66
N ASP A 69 -5.24 3.45 -3.64
CA ASP A 69 -4.86 3.23 -5.03
C ASP A 69 -3.65 4.04 -5.50
N THR A 70 -3.02 4.82 -4.63
CA THR A 70 -1.87 5.63 -5.02
C THR A 70 -0.69 4.76 -5.41
N GLU A 71 -0.20 4.92 -6.63
CA GLU A 71 0.96 4.20 -7.13
C GLU A 71 2.23 4.70 -6.46
N SER A 72 3.09 3.78 -6.07
CA SER A 72 4.32 4.05 -5.33
C SER A 72 5.54 3.94 -6.25
N GLY A 73 6.57 4.73 -5.93
CA GLY A 73 7.83 4.71 -6.67
C GLY A 73 7.75 5.47 -7.99
N ILE A 74 8.91 5.59 -8.63
CA ILE A 74 9.01 6.24 -9.95
C ILE A 74 9.21 5.15 -10.99
N GLY A 75 8.13 4.40 -11.28
CA GLY A 75 8.14 3.33 -12.28
C GLY A 75 8.79 2.02 -11.83
N SER A 76 9.12 1.88 -10.55
CA SER A 76 9.82 0.70 -10.04
C SER A 76 9.04 -0.09 -9.00
N GLU A 77 7.95 0.49 -8.50
CA GLU A 77 7.06 -0.16 -7.53
C GLU A 77 5.68 -0.29 -8.19
N GLY A 78 4.62 -0.21 -7.43
CA GLY A 78 3.29 -0.32 -8.01
C GLY A 78 2.23 0.14 -7.03
N THR A 79 1.04 -0.43 -7.14
CA THR A 79 -0.04 -0.10 -6.21
C THR A 79 0.09 -0.93 -4.93
N PRO A 80 -0.45 -0.43 -3.80
CA PRO A 80 -0.45 -1.20 -2.56
C PRO A 80 -1.10 -2.58 -2.71
N LEU A 81 -2.20 -2.65 -3.45
CA LEU A 81 -2.92 -3.92 -3.63
C LEU A 81 -2.10 -4.92 -4.44
N CYS A 82 -1.42 -4.46 -5.49
CA CYS A 82 -0.51 -5.31 -6.27
C CYS A 82 0.64 -5.82 -5.40
N GLY A 83 1.23 -4.96 -4.58
CA GLY A 83 2.31 -5.33 -3.68
C GLY A 83 1.89 -6.40 -2.66
N ALA A 84 0.74 -6.21 -2.03
CA ALA A 84 0.21 -7.18 -1.07
C ALA A 84 -0.15 -8.51 -1.74
N ALA A 85 -0.75 -8.44 -2.93
CA ALA A 85 -1.16 -9.64 -3.68
C ALA A 85 0.04 -10.46 -4.16
N CYS A 86 1.10 -9.78 -4.58
CA CYS A 86 2.34 -10.44 -5.05
C CYS A 86 2.93 -11.37 -3.99
N TRP A 87 2.85 -10.97 -2.75
CA TRP A 87 3.41 -11.74 -1.63
C TRP A 87 2.37 -12.58 -0.88
N GLY A 88 1.11 -12.56 -1.33
CA GLY A 88 0.05 -13.35 -0.71
C GLY A 88 -0.38 -12.87 0.67
N HIS A 89 -0.28 -11.58 0.94
CA HIS A 89 -0.69 -11.01 2.21
C HIS A 89 -2.21 -10.79 2.23
N THR A 90 -2.96 -11.87 2.43
CA THR A 90 -4.41 -11.91 2.31
C THR A 90 -5.11 -10.89 3.21
N GLU A 91 -4.71 -10.78 4.48
CA GLU A 91 -5.34 -9.83 5.40
C GLU A 91 -5.07 -8.37 5.03
N THR A 92 -3.89 -8.09 4.48
CA THR A 92 -3.56 -6.76 3.96
C THR A 92 -4.42 -6.44 2.74
N VAL A 93 -4.58 -7.40 1.83
CA VAL A 93 -5.46 -7.26 0.67
C VAL A 93 -6.89 -6.95 1.15
N ARG A 94 -7.37 -7.68 2.15
CA ARG A 94 -8.71 -7.46 2.73
C ARG A 94 -8.86 -6.02 3.26
N ALA A 95 -7.86 -5.55 4.01
CA ALA A 95 -7.89 -4.18 4.55
C ALA A 95 -7.93 -3.12 3.44
N LEU A 96 -7.12 -3.30 2.41
CA LEU A 96 -7.10 -2.37 1.28
C LEU A 96 -8.44 -2.33 0.57
N LEU A 97 -9.05 -3.51 0.32
CA LEU A 97 -10.36 -3.60 -0.31
C LEU A 97 -11.46 -2.96 0.54
N GLU A 98 -11.41 -3.14 1.86
CA GLU A 98 -12.38 -2.52 2.79
C GLU A 98 -12.34 -1.00 2.71
N TYR A 99 -11.19 -0.40 2.40
CA TYR A 99 -11.04 1.05 2.25
C TYR A 99 -11.19 1.51 0.80
N GLY A 100 -11.70 0.64 -0.08
CA GLY A 100 -12.08 1.02 -1.43
C GLY A 100 -11.01 0.86 -2.49
N ALA A 101 -9.96 0.07 -2.26
CA ALA A 101 -8.98 -0.23 -3.30
C ALA A 101 -9.68 -0.87 -4.51
N ASP A 102 -9.30 -0.42 -5.71
CA ASP A 102 -9.84 -0.98 -6.95
C ASP A 102 -9.17 -2.32 -7.26
N PRO A 103 -9.92 -3.44 -7.23
CA PRO A 103 -9.34 -4.77 -7.45
C PRO A 103 -8.83 -4.98 -8.87
N ASN A 104 -9.17 -4.10 -9.81
CA ASN A 104 -8.76 -4.22 -11.21
C ASN A 104 -7.73 -3.17 -11.64
N LEU A 105 -7.25 -2.34 -10.70
CA LEU A 105 -6.29 -1.29 -11.03
C LEU A 105 -4.93 -1.90 -11.38
N ARG A 106 -4.45 -1.60 -12.60
CA ARG A 106 -3.15 -2.07 -13.08
C ARG A 106 -2.05 -1.10 -12.70
N GLU A 107 -0.86 -1.63 -12.49
CA GLU A 107 0.36 -0.85 -12.26
C GLU A 107 0.76 -0.08 -13.52
N ASP A 108 1.81 0.71 -13.42
CA ASP A 108 2.38 1.48 -14.53
C ASP A 108 1.32 2.30 -15.25
N HIS A 109 0.55 3.07 -14.47
CA HIS A 109 -0.51 3.96 -14.99
C HIS A 109 -1.54 3.20 -15.86
N GLY A 110 -1.84 1.95 -15.48
CA GLY A 110 -2.86 1.14 -16.15
C GLY A 110 -2.34 0.23 -17.25
N THR A 111 -1.04 0.21 -17.51
CA THR A 111 -0.45 -0.61 -18.58
C THR A 111 0.19 -1.90 -18.08
N GLY A 112 0.41 -2.03 -16.76
CA GLY A 112 1.08 -3.16 -16.16
C GLY A 112 0.13 -4.27 -15.71
N ARG A 113 0.53 -4.95 -14.64
CA ARG A 113 -0.25 -6.07 -14.10
C ARG A 113 -1.28 -5.60 -13.08
N ALA A 114 -2.38 -6.34 -13.01
CA ALA A 114 -3.42 -6.17 -12.00
C ALA A 114 -3.11 -7.04 -10.77
N PRO A 115 -3.76 -6.76 -9.62
CA PRO A 115 -3.52 -7.56 -8.41
C PRO A 115 -3.73 -9.06 -8.61
N LEU A 116 -4.75 -9.45 -9.37
CA LEU A 116 -5.04 -10.87 -9.62
C LEU A 116 -3.93 -11.55 -10.42
N ASP A 117 -3.28 -10.84 -11.33
CA ASP A 117 -2.13 -11.37 -12.08
C ASP A 117 -1.01 -11.77 -11.12
N TRP A 118 -0.73 -10.92 -10.12
CA TRP A 118 0.31 -11.18 -9.14
C TRP A 118 -0.05 -12.37 -8.22
N ALA A 119 -1.27 -12.39 -7.70
CA ALA A 119 -1.71 -13.47 -6.82
C ALA A 119 -1.74 -14.82 -7.56
N SER A 120 -2.09 -14.82 -8.84
CA SER A 120 -2.20 -16.05 -9.65
C SER A 120 -0.85 -16.61 -10.06
N ASN A 121 0.21 -15.81 -10.06
CA ASN A 121 1.57 -16.25 -10.43
C ASN A 121 2.28 -17.01 -9.31
N GLY A 122 1.74 -17.00 -8.09
CA GLY A 122 2.34 -17.65 -6.94
C GLY A 122 1.34 -18.62 -6.29
N PRO A 123 1.74 -19.27 -5.18
CA PRO A 123 0.86 -20.18 -4.45
C PRO A 123 -0.08 -19.40 -3.52
N HIS A 124 -0.77 -18.39 -4.05
CA HIS A 124 -1.58 -17.47 -3.27
C HIS A 124 -3.06 -17.59 -3.62
N GLN A 125 -3.59 -18.83 -3.54
CA GLN A 125 -4.96 -19.12 -3.93
C GLN A 125 -5.98 -18.35 -3.08
N GLU A 126 -5.76 -18.28 -1.79
CA GLU A 126 -6.67 -17.56 -0.88
C GLU A 126 -6.74 -16.07 -1.24
N THR A 127 -5.61 -15.47 -1.55
CA THR A 127 -5.54 -14.07 -1.99
C THR A 127 -6.27 -13.88 -3.32
N ALA A 128 -6.04 -14.79 -4.27
CA ALA A 128 -6.71 -14.74 -5.58
C ALA A 128 -8.24 -14.86 -5.42
N ASP A 129 -8.69 -15.79 -4.58
CA ASP A 129 -10.12 -15.99 -4.32
C ASP A 129 -10.75 -14.73 -3.70
N LEU A 130 -10.06 -14.09 -2.77
CA LEU A 130 -10.53 -12.85 -2.16
C LEU A 130 -10.66 -11.73 -3.20
N LEU A 131 -9.67 -11.60 -4.08
CA LEU A 131 -9.70 -10.59 -5.14
C LEU A 131 -10.86 -10.84 -6.10
N VAL A 132 -11.09 -12.08 -6.51
CA VAL A 132 -12.21 -12.44 -7.39
C VAL A 132 -13.54 -12.12 -6.71
N ALA A 133 -13.68 -12.45 -5.42
CA ALA A 133 -14.88 -12.14 -4.65
C ALA A 133 -15.13 -10.63 -4.57
N ALA A 134 -14.08 -9.82 -4.64
CA ALA A 134 -14.18 -8.35 -4.61
C ALA A 134 -14.40 -7.75 -6.01
N GLY A 135 -14.46 -8.57 -7.06
CA GLY A 135 -14.73 -8.11 -8.42
C GLY A 135 -13.52 -8.10 -9.35
N ALA A 136 -12.38 -8.65 -8.95
CA ALA A 136 -11.24 -8.77 -9.85
C ALA A 136 -11.57 -9.69 -11.01
N ARG A 137 -11.16 -9.27 -12.21
CA ARG A 137 -11.41 -10.05 -13.45
C ARG A 137 -10.11 -10.63 -13.96
N PRO A 138 -10.12 -11.92 -14.37
CA PRO A 138 -8.95 -12.51 -15.02
C PRO A 138 -8.61 -11.75 -16.31
N ARG A 139 -7.33 -11.75 -16.65
CA ARG A 139 -6.87 -11.20 -17.92
C ARG A 139 -7.30 -12.16 -19.05
N ASP A 140 -7.84 -11.58 -20.11
CA ASP A 140 -8.22 -12.35 -21.31
C ASP A 140 -6.98 -12.80 -22.09
#